data_ac241a0d1b69936afd20c13ac3966394
#
_entry.id   ac241a0d1b69936afd20c13ac3966394
#
_cell.length_a   1.000
_cell.length_b   1.000
_cell.length_c   1.000
_cell.angle_alpha   90.00
_cell.angle_beta   90.00
_cell.angle_gamma   90.00
#
_symmetry.space_group_name_H-M   'P 1'
#
loop_
_entity.id
_entity.type
_entity.pdbx_description
1 polymer ?
#
loop_
_entity_poly.entity_id
_entity_poly.type
_entity_poly.pdbx_seq_one_letter_code
_entity_poly.pdbx_strand_id
1 'polypeptide(L)'
;MRKETPMKNKIYIAIICAFSIVFAVSSGFLIKHYYDSARQAEMYDNLIEVVETEPEETQEPMNYSEEKTFIPEYQELYLQNNDMVGWIKVEDTKINYPVMQSKDNPNFYLKHGFDKAYTDYGCPYVQENCDMELPSDNIIIYGHHMNDGSMFAGLMKFKDSSFWEKHKTVSFDLSLIHISEP
;
A
#
# COMPACT_ATOMS: atom_id res chain seq x y z
N MET A 1 41.52 9.43 52.66
CA MET A 1 41.60 10.36 51.49
C MET A 1 40.50 9.98 50.47
N ARG A 2 39.44 10.72 50.44
CA ARG A 2 38.35 10.54 49.45
C ARG A 2 38.80 11.23 48.16
N LYS A 3 39.17 10.46 47.12
CA LYS A 3 39.50 11.02 45.81
C LYS A 3 38.22 11.65 45.25
N GLU A 4 38.10 12.95 45.23
CA GLU A 4 37.09 13.68 44.52
C GLU A 4 37.31 13.40 43.03
N THR A 5 36.37 12.70 42.38
CA THR A 5 36.38 12.60 40.92
C THR A 5 36.11 13.98 40.35
N PRO A 6 37.02 14.52 39.53
CA PRO A 6 36.92 15.89 39.07
C PRO A 6 35.59 16.07 38.35
N MET A 7 34.88 17.18 38.60
CA MET A 7 33.56 17.53 38.06
C MET A 7 33.47 17.31 36.55
N LYS A 8 34.54 17.48 35.83
CA LYS A 8 34.71 17.20 34.40
C LYS A 8 34.33 15.76 34.02
N ASN A 9 34.72 14.76 34.80
CA ASN A 9 34.42 13.35 34.50
C ASN A 9 32.94 13.03 34.65
N LYS A 10 32.22 13.68 35.58
CA LYS A 10 30.79 13.52 35.75
C LYS A 10 30.03 14.11 34.55
N ILE A 11 30.51 15.24 34.01
CA ILE A 11 29.93 15.87 32.80
C ILE A 11 30.14 14.98 31.58
N TYR A 12 31.33 14.43 31.38
CA TYR A 12 31.59 13.51 30.27
C TYR A 12 30.74 12.25 30.35
N ILE A 13 30.57 11.66 31.54
CA ILE A 13 29.70 10.50 31.73
C ILE A 13 28.25 10.87 31.38
N ALA A 14 27.76 12.00 31.84
CA ALA A 14 26.40 12.44 31.54
C ALA A 14 26.17 12.64 30.02
N ILE A 15 27.16 13.22 29.32
CA ILE A 15 27.13 13.40 27.87
C ILE A 15 27.11 12.05 27.15
N ILE A 16 27.98 11.11 27.54
CA ILE A 16 28.04 9.77 26.97
C ILE A 16 26.70 9.04 27.18
N CYS A 17 26.13 9.09 28.39
CA CYS A 17 24.81 8.52 28.65
C CYS A 17 23.71 9.12 27.78
N ALA A 18 23.69 10.46 27.61
CA ALA A 18 22.73 11.13 26.75
C ALA A 18 22.86 10.67 25.29
N PHE A 19 24.05 10.63 24.73
CA PHE A 19 24.30 10.13 23.38
C PHE A 19 23.93 8.65 23.22
N SER A 20 24.22 7.81 24.23
CA SER A 20 23.84 6.40 24.20
C SER A 20 22.33 6.21 24.17
N ILE A 21 21.56 7.01 24.91
CA ILE A 21 20.11 6.97 24.89
C ILE A 21 19.58 7.40 23.52
N VAL A 22 20.08 8.52 22.97
CA VAL A 22 19.68 9.01 21.64
C VAL A 22 19.99 7.94 20.58
N PHE A 23 21.17 7.34 20.64
CA PHE A 23 21.56 6.27 19.72
C PHE A 23 20.62 5.05 19.82
N ALA A 24 20.32 4.59 21.03
CA ALA A 24 19.42 3.46 21.25
C ALA A 24 18.01 3.73 20.71
N VAL A 25 17.45 4.93 20.97
CA VAL A 25 16.14 5.33 20.47
C VAL A 25 16.15 5.41 18.95
N SER A 26 17.15 6.06 18.35
CA SER A 26 17.28 6.18 16.89
C SER A 26 17.42 4.82 16.21
N SER A 27 18.21 3.92 16.79
CA SER A 27 18.37 2.55 16.30
C SER A 27 17.03 1.78 16.35
N GLY A 28 16.28 1.94 17.43
CA GLY A 28 14.95 1.34 17.57
C GLY A 28 13.97 1.81 16.46
N PHE A 29 13.98 3.10 16.14
CA PHE A 29 13.18 3.63 15.04
C PHE A 29 13.61 3.09 13.67
N LEU A 30 14.90 2.97 13.40
CA LEU A 30 15.42 2.42 12.14
C LEU A 30 15.04 0.95 11.98
N ILE A 31 15.19 0.15 13.04
CA ILE A 31 14.83 -1.26 13.04
C ILE A 31 13.32 -1.42 12.78
N LYS A 32 12.50 -0.64 13.49
CA LYS A 32 11.04 -0.66 13.25
C LYS A 32 10.69 -0.29 11.81
N HIS A 33 11.27 0.78 11.28
CA HIS A 33 11.02 1.22 9.90
C HIS A 33 11.41 0.14 8.88
N TYR A 34 12.57 -0.49 9.06
CA TYR A 34 13.01 -1.59 8.18
C TYR A 34 12.07 -2.81 8.26
N TYR A 35 11.63 -3.16 9.48
CA TYR A 35 10.69 -4.27 9.67
C TYR A 35 9.32 -3.98 9.03
N ASP A 36 8.79 -2.76 9.22
CA ASP A 36 7.52 -2.35 8.62
C ASP A 36 7.61 -2.36 7.08
N SER A 37 8.73 -1.89 6.51
CA SER A 37 8.98 -1.93 5.06
C SER A 37 8.99 -3.36 4.52
N ALA A 38 9.74 -4.26 5.17
CA ALA A 38 9.84 -5.65 4.74
C ALA A 38 8.48 -6.37 4.81
N ARG A 39 7.73 -6.16 5.90
CA ARG A 39 6.40 -6.73 6.06
C ARG A 39 5.42 -6.25 4.97
N GLN A 40 5.47 -4.96 4.62
CA GLN A 40 4.61 -4.43 3.55
C GLN A 40 4.97 -5.01 2.19
N ALA A 41 6.28 -5.11 1.87
CA ALA A 41 6.73 -5.72 0.64
C ALA A 41 6.25 -7.19 0.52
N GLU A 42 6.46 -7.99 1.56
CA GLU A 42 6.02 -9.39 1.62
C GLU A 42 4.49 -9.51 1.47
N MET A 43 3.72 -8.65 2.13
CA MET A 43 2.26 -8.64 2.00
C MET A 43 1.84 -8.39 0.54
N TYR A 44 2.39 -7.36 -0.12
CA TYR A 44 2.02 -7.07 -1.50
C TYR A 44 2.52 -8.12 -2.49
N ASP A 45 3.71 -8.70 -2.28
CA ASP A 45 4.21 -9.81 -3.10
C ASP A 45 3.26 -11.02 -3.03
N ASN A 46 2.76 -11.36 -1.84
CA ASN A 46 1.77 -12.43 -1.67
C ASN A 46 0.44 -12.10 -2.39
N LEU A 47 -0.04 -10.86 -2.34
CA LEU A 47 -1.26 -10.46 -3.05
C LEU A 47 -1.08 -10.53 -4.58
N ILE A 48 0.09 -10.17 -5.09
CA ILE A 48 0.44 -10.27 -6.51
C ILE A 48 0.46 -11.75 -6.93
N GLU A 49 1.04 -12.63 -6.11
CA GLU A 49 1.08 -14.07 -6.39
C GLU A 49 -0.34 -14.66 -6.53
N VAL A 50 -1.28 -14.23 -5.67
CA VAL A 50 -2.69 -14.66 -5.78
C VAL A 50 -3.31 -14.22 -7.11
N VAL A 51 -3.07 -12.99 -7.55
CA VAL A 51 -3.62 -12.44 -8.82
C VAL A 51 -2.97 -13.09 -10.04
N GLU A 52 -1.67 -13.42 -9.99
CA GLU A 52 -0.94 -14.01 -11.11
C GLU A 52 -1.10 -15.55 -11.21
N THR A 53 -1.61 -16.19 -10.15
CA THR A 53 -1.93 -17.61 -10.18
C THR A 53 -3.25 -17.80 -10.93
N GLU A 54 -3.24 -18.58 -12.02
CA GLU A 54 -4.47 -18.90 -12.76
C GLU A 54 -5.49 -19.51 -11.78
N PRO A 55 -6.75 -19.02 -11.75
CA PRO A 55 -7.80 -19.62 -10.92
C PRO A 55 -7.91 -21.11 -11.24
N GLU A 56 -7.91 -21.97 -10.23
CA GLU A 56 -8.22 -23.38 -10.46
C GLU A 56 -9.58 -23.48 -11.20
N GLU A 57 -9.65 -24.22 -12.29
CA GLU A 57 -10.81 -24.36 -13.20
C GLU A 57 -12.15 -24.74 -12.53
N THR A 58 -12.18 -24.85 -11.20
CA THR A 58 -13.31 -25.35 -10.42
C THR A 58 -14.12 -24.24 -9.71
N GLN A 59 -13.71 -22.98 -9.78
CA GLN A 59 -14.50 -21.91 -9.17
C GLN A 59 -15.39 -21.26 -10.23
N GLU A 60 -16.66 -21.71 -10.31
CA GLU A 60 -17.67 -20.93 -11.01
C GLU A 60 -17.65 -19.50 -10.44
N PRO A 61 -17.72 -18.46 -11.30
CA PRO A 61 -17.73 -17.07 -10.82
C PRO A 61 -18.85 -16.89 -9.80
N MET A 62 -18.48 -16.46 -8.58
CA MET A 62 -19.45 -16.30 -7.51
C MET A 62 -20.39 -15.16 -7.88
N ASN A 63 -21.64 -15.51 -8.23
CA ASN A 63 -22.68 -14.53 -8.50
C ASN A 63 -23.17 -13.95 -7.16
N TYR A 64 -22.73 -12.75 -6.81
CA TYR A 64 -23.08 -12.10 -5.55
C TYR A 64 -24.48 -11.47 -5.55
N SER A 65 -25.01 -11.20 -6.73
CA SER A 65 -26.41 -10.83 -7.03
C SER A 65 -26.64 -11.05 -8.53
N GLU A 66 -27.88 -11.08 -8.98
CA GLU A 66 -28.21 -11.30 -10.41
C GLU A 66 -27.54 -10.28 -11.37
N GLU A 67 -26.88 -9.22 -10.84
CA GLU A 67 -26.31 -8.10 -11.61
C GLU A 67 -24.80 -7.89 -11.45
N LYS A 68 -24.10 -8.60 -10.52
CA LYS A 68 -22.67 -8.37 -10.25
C LYS A 68 -21.86 -9.64 -10.35
N THR A 69 -20.83 -9.64 -11.19
CA THR A 69 -19.88 -10.76 -11.34
C THR A 69 -18.47 -10.29 -11.02
N PHE A 70 -17.74 -11.09 -10.26
CA PHE A 70 -16.33 -10.83 -9.99
C PHE A 70 -15.44 -11.18 -11.18
N ILE A 71 -14.37 -10.43 -11.38
CA ILE A 71 -13.25 -10.88 -12.16
C ILE A 71 -12.59 -12.03 -11.39
N PRO A 72 -12.46 -13.25 -11.98
CA PRO A 72 -12.00 -14.44 -11.25
C PRO A 72 -10.69 -14.22 -10.48
N GLU A 73 -9.73 -13.51 -11.05
CA GLU A 73 -8.42 -13.24 -10.49
C GLU A 73 -8.48 -12.42 -9.17
N TYR A 74 -9.56 -11.63 -8.95
CA TYR A 74 -9.71 -10.78 -7.77
C TYR A 74 -10.69 -11.33 -6.74
N GLN A 75 -11.37 -12.42 -7.04
CA GLN A 75 -12.41 -12.99 -6.17
C GLN A 75 -11.88 -13.35 -4.78
N GLU A 76 -10.75 -14.04 -4.73
CA GLU A 76 -10.13 -14.45 -3.46
C GLU A 76 -9.74 -13.24 -2.61
N LEU A 77 -9.15 -12.22 -3.22
CA LEU A 77 -8.75 -10.99 -2.54
C LEU A 77 -9.96 -10.20 -2.05
N TYR A 78 -11.02 -10.14 -2.84
CA TYR A 78 -12.26 -9.48 -2.41
C TYR A 78 -12.89 -10.18 -1.20
N LEU A 79 -12.83 -11.50 -1.12
CA LEU A 79 -13.31 -12.25 0.06
C LEU A 79 -12.46 -12.00 1.31
N GLN A 80 -11.16 -11.72 1.16
CA GLN A 80 -10.29 -11.32 2.27
C GLN A 80 -10.57 -9.90 2.73
N ASN A 81 -10.85 -8.97 1.79
CA ASN A 81 -11.19 -7.58 2.09
C ASN A 81 -12.17 -7.01 1.06
N ASN A 82 -13.44 -6.91 1.45
CA ASN A 82 -14.53 -6.45 0.60
C ASN A 82 -14.54 -4.92 0.31
N ASP A 83 -13.58 -4.17 0.88
CA ASP A 83 -13.35 -2.77 0.50
C ASP A 83 -12.51 -2.67 -0.79
N MET A 84 -12.03 -3.78 -1.34
CA MET A 84 -11.29 -3.80 -2.60
C MET A 84 -12.23 -3.48 -3.77
N VAL A 85 -11.85 -2.46 -4.55
CA VAL A 85 -12.63 -2.02 -5.73
C VAL A 85 -11.91 -2.29 -7.05
N GLY A 86 -10.61 -2.61 -7.01
CA GLY A 86 -9.86 -2.90 -8.23
C GLY A 86 -8.38 -3.10 -7.96
N TRP A 87 -7.63 -3.13 -9.07
CA TRP A 87 -6.17 -3.32 -9.08
C TRP A 87 -5.51 -2.33 -10.01
N ILE A 88 -4.47 -1.64 -9.55
CA ILE A 88 -3.70 -0.68 -10.36
C ILE A 88 -2.31 -1.22 -10.67
N LYS A 89 -1.93 -1.17 -11.95
CA LYS A 89 -0.60 -1.56 -12.41
C LYS A 89 -0.02 -0.54 -13.37
N VAL A 90 1.27 -0.22 -13.18
CA VAL A 90 2.04 0.63 -14.09
C VAL A 90 3.33 -0.11 -14.45
N GLU A 91 3.44 -0.49 -15.73
CA GLU A 91 4.57 -1.26 -16.24
C GLU A 91 5.91 -0.55 -15.99
N ASP A 92 6.95 -1.34 -15.77
CA ASP A 92 8.31 -0.88 -15.44
C ASP A 92 8.40 -0.01 -14.17
N THR A 93 7.40 -0.10 -13.28
CA THR A 93 7.42 0.50 -11.95
C THR A 93 7.11 -0.55 -10.87
N LYS A 94 7.18 -0.17 -9.59
CA LYS A 94 6.71 -1.00 -8.49
C LYS A 94 5.18 -0.88 -8.26
N ILE A 95 4.48 -0.08 -9.06
CA ILE A 95 3.05 0.10 -8.90
C ILE A 95 2.34 -1.14 -9.44
N ASN A 96 1.92 -2.00 -8.52
CA ASN A 96 1.18 -3.23 -8.75
C ASN A 96 0.44 -3.56 -7.44
N TYR A 97 -0.73 -2.92 -7.22
CA TYR A 97 -1.39 -2.87 -5.92
C TYR A 97 -2.90 -2.99 -6.02
N PRO A 98 -3.56 -3.61 -5.01
CA PRO A 98 -4.99 -3.47 -4.85
C PRO A 98 -5.37 -2.01 -4.60
N VAL A 99 -6.56 -1.64 -5.04
CA VAL A 99 -7.15 -0.33 -4.79
C VAL A 99 -8.40 -0.51 -3.95
N MET A 100 -8.47 0.24 -2.85
CA MET A 100 -9.50 0.12 -1.84
C MET A 100 -10.49 1.29 -1.90
N GLN A 101 -11.68 1.12 -1.36
CA GLN A 101 -12.59 2.24 -1.08
C GLN A 101 -13.32 2.04 0.24
N SER A 102 -13.20 3.00 1.15
CA SER A 102 -14.00 3.04 2.39
C SER A 102 -14.92 4.25 2.34
N LYS A 103 -16.22 4.00 2.07
CA LYS A 103 -17.23 5.08 1.98
C LYS A 103 -17.52 5.69 3.35
N ASP A 104 -17.54 4.87 4.40
CA ASP A 104 -17.91 5.30 5.77
C ASP A 104 -16.76 5.94 6.55
N ASN A 105 -15.51 5.64 6.18
CA ASN A 105 -14.32 6.19 6.80
C ASN A 105 -13.32 6.67 5.74
N PRO A 106 -13.56 7.85 5.16
CA PRO A 106 -12.64 8.44 4.19
C PRO A 106 -11.21 8.49 4.73
N ASN A 107 -10.23 8.22 3.89
CA ASN A 107 -8.82 8.16 4.26
C ASN A 107 -8.42 7.02 5.23
N PHE A 108 -9.29 6.02 5.48
CA PHE A 108 -8.92 4.86 6.27
C PHE A 108 -7.63 4.23 5.75
N TYR A 109 -7.57 3.97 4.45
CA TYR A 109 -6.43 3.35 3.79
C TYR A 109 -5.20 4.26 3.63
N LEU A 110 -5.28 5.53 4.04
CA LEU A 110 -4.09 6.38 4.16
C LEU A 110 -3.08 5.80 5.17
N LYS A 111 -3.57 5.13 6.21
CA LYS A 111 -2.74 4.57 7.29
C LYS A 111 -3.04 3.10 7.60
N HIS A 112 -3.71 2.40 6.70
CA HIS A 112 -4.00 0.98 6.84
C HIS A 112 -3.69 0.24 5.54
N GLY A 113 -3.10 -0.95 5.67
CA GLY A 113 -2.82 -1.85 4.57
C GLY A 113 -4.06 -2.58 4.08
N PHE A 114 -3.87 -3.47 3.11
CA PHE A 114 -4.93 -4.35 2.61
C PHE A 114 -5.54 -5.21 3.73
N ASP A 115 -4.72 -5.66 4.69
CA ASP A 115 -5.10 -6.43 5.86
C ASP A 115 -5.82 -5.62 6.96
N LYS A 116 -6.12 -4.35 6.68
CA LYS A 116 -6.68 -3.37 7.64
C LYS A 116 -5.78 -3.09 8.85
N ALA A 117 -4.55 -3.61 8.89
CA ALA A 117 -3.58 -3.28 9.93
C ALA A 117 -3.00 -1.88 9.73
N TYR A 118 -2.69 -1.20 10.83
CA TYR A 118 -2.04 0.11 10.78
C TYR A 118 -0.66 0.02 10.14
N THR A 119 -0.39 0.88 9.18
CA THR A 119 0.90 1.05 8.52
C THR A 119 1.08 2.46 8.00
N ASP A 120 2.32 2.97 8.01
CA ASP A 120 2.64 4.27 7.41
C ASP A 120 2.64 4.23 5.87
N TYR A 121 2.64 3.05 5.27
CA TYR A 121 2.58 2.84 3.83
C TYR A 121 1.17 3.03 3.26
N GLY A 122 0.14 2.72 4.06
CA GLY A 122 -1.23 2.71 3.59
C GLY A 122 -1.47 1.67 2.48
N CYS A 123 -2.56 1.84 1.78
CA CYS A 123 -2.91 1.12 0.55
C CYS A 123 -3.49 2.14 -0.44
N PRO A 124 -3.27 2.03 -1.75
CA PRO A 124 -3.96 2.88 -2.72
C PRO A 124 -5.47 2.81 -2.53
N TYR A 125 -6.14 3.96 -2.58
CA TYR A 125 -7.59 4.02 -2.36
C TYR A 125 -8.28 5.09 -3.18
N VAL A 126 -9.52 4.81 -3.54
CA VAL A 126 -10.39 5.72 -4.30
C VAL A 126 -11.06 6.70 -3.35
N GLN A 127 -11.23 7.92 -3.83
CA GLN A 127 -12.01 8.94 -3.10
C GLN A 127 -13.43 8.44 -2.81
N GLU A 128 -13.95 8.73 -1.63
CA GLU A 128 -15.24 8.24 -1.14
C GLU A 128 -16.45 8.62 -2.01
N ASN A 129 -16.37 9.76 -2.70
CA ASN A 129 -17.43 10.27 -3.58
C ASN A 129 -17.40 9.69 -5.01
N CYS A 130 -16.36 8.91 -5.37
CA CYS A 130 -16.33 8.23 -6.65
C CYS A 130 -17.29 7.03 -6.61
N ASP A 131 -18.16 6.93 -7.60
CA ASP A 131 -18.97 5.74 -7.80
C ASP A 131 -18.16 4.71 -8.60
N MET A 132 -18.03 3.51 -8.05
CA MET A 132 -17.28 2.40 -8.68
C MET A 132 -18.23 1.39 -9.36
N GLU A 133 -19.54 1.52 -9.15
CA GLU A 133 -20.56 0.69 -9.80
C GLU A 133 -21.01 1.32 -11.13
N LEU A 134 -21.26 2.64 -11.10
CA LEU A 134 -21.52 3.44 -12.30
C LEU A 134 -20.32 4.39 -12.46
N PRO A 135 -19.36 4.07 -13.34
CA PRO A 135 -18.11 4.80 -13.40
C PRO A 135 -18.34 6.30 -13.48
N SER A 136 -17.83 7.00 -12.46
CA SER A 136 -17.82 8.46 -12.45
C SER A 136 -16.98 8.97 -13.63
N ASP A 137 -17.30 10.14 -14.17
CA ASP A 137 -16.49 10.79 -15.24
C ASP A 137 -15.04 10.99 -14.83
N ASN A 138 -14.76 10.99 -13.52
CA ASN A 138 -13.42 11.13 -12.97
C ASN A 138 -13.28 10.23 -11.73
N ILE A 139 -12.27 9.36 -11.74
CA ILE A 139 -11.90 8.50 -10.61
C ILE A 139 -10.59 9.03 -10.04
N ILE A 140 -10.60 9.39 -8.75
CA ILE A 140 -9.41 9.87 -8.05
C ILE A 140 -8.89 8.76 -7.16
N ILE A 141 -7.64 8.32 -7.41
CA ILE A 141 -6.94 7.31 -6.62
C ILE A 141 -5.80 7.99 -5.86
N TYR A 142 -5.80 7.85 -4.55
CA TYR A 142 -4.75 8.33 -3.66
C TYR A 142 -3.75 7.23 -3.33
N GLY A 143 -2.49 7.60 -3.14
CA GLY A 143 -1.44 6.69 -2.70
C GLY A 143 -0.24 7.46 -2.19
N HIS A 144 0.50 6.89 -1.24
CA HIS A 144 1.71 7.50 -0.72
C HIS A 144 2.86 7.50 -1.74
N HIS A 145 3.73 8.49 -1.64
CA HIS A 145 5.05 8.49 -2.27
C HIS A 145 6.08 8.11 -1.19
N MET A 146 6.56 6.87 -1.21
CA MET A 146 7.50 6.38 -0.21
C MET A 146 8.95 6.58 -0.64
N ASN A 147 9.85 6.85 0.33
CA ASN A 147 11.27 7.08 0.08
C ASN A 147 12.02 5.82 -0.40
N ASP A 148 11.50 4.62 -0.09
CA ASP A 148 12.03 3.33 -0.55
C ASP A 148 11.63 2.99 -1.99
N GLY A 149 10.89 3.89 -2.65
CA GLY A 149 10.44 3.75 -4.03
C GLY A 149 9.18 2.91 -4.20
N SER A 150 8.53 2.51 -3.10
CA SER A 150 7.25 1.80 -3.12
C SER A 150 6.06 2.76 -3.25
N MET A 151 4.86 2.22 -3.25
CA MET A 151 3.60 2.91 -3.49
C MET A 151 3.66 3.72 -4.80
N PHE A 152 3.19 4.95 -4.83
CA PHE A 152 3.16 5.79 -6.03
C PHE A 152 4.48 6.53 -6.32
N ALA A 153 5.57 6.20 -5.63
CA ALA A 153 6.89 6.77 -5.93
C ALA A 153 7.33 6.49 -7.38
N GLY A 154 6.91 5.37 -7.97
CA GLY A 154 7.16 5.02 -9.37
C GLY A 154 6.64 6.03 -10.38
N LEU A 155 5.60 6.82 -10.04
CA LEU A 155 5.07 7.88 -10.92
C LEU A 155 6.09 8.99 -11.21
N MET A 156 7.13 9.12 -10.37
CA MET A 156 8.22 10.08 -10.63
C MET A 156 9.00 9.77 -11.91
N LYS A 157 8.97 8.52 -12.42
CA LYS A 157 9.59 8.16 -13.68
C LYS A 157 8.96 8.89 -14.88
N PHE A 158 7.69 9.28 -14.78
CA PHE A 158 6.99 10.03 -15.83
C PHE A 158 7.48 11.47 -16.02
N LYS A 159 8.39 11.98 -15.18
CA LYS A 159 9.12 13.22 -15.42
C LYS A 159 10.13 13.09 -16.56
N ASP A 160 10.56 11.88 -16.88
CA ASP A 160 11.39 11.59 -18.03
C ASP A 160 10.50 11.38 -19.26
N SER A 161 10.73 12.19 -20.30
CA SER A 161 9.94 12.12 -21.54
C SER A 161 10.08 10.77 -22.24
N SER A 162 11.25 10.14 -22.18
CA SER A 162 11.49 8.83 -22.78
C SER A 162 10.74 7.71 -22.08
N PHE A 163 10.57 7.81 -20.77
CA PHE A 163 9.72 6.90 -19.99
C PHE A 163 8.25 7.12 -20.35
N TRP A 164 7.78 8.39 -20.34
CA TRP A 164 6.40 8.73 -20.68
C TRP A 164 6.01 8.27 -22.10
N GLU A 165 6.92 8.42 -23.08
CA GLU A 165 6.66 7.98 -24.45
C GLU A 165 6.42 6.47 -24.59
N LYS A 166 7.05 5.66 -23.73
CA LYS A 166 6.92 4.20 -23.72
C LYS A 166 5.75 3.70 -22.87
N HIS A 167 5.33 4.46 -21.85
CA HIS A 167 4.35 4.04 -20.84
C HIS A 167 3.15 4.98 -20.82
N LYS A 168 2.41 5.06 -21.94
CA LYS A 168 1.26 5.98 -22.07
C LYS A 168 -0.02 5.49 -21.39
N THR A 169 -0.04 4.24 -20.94
CA THR A 169 -1.20 3.60 -20.33
C THR A 169 -0.90 3.21 -18.90
N VAL A 170 -1.93 3.31 -18.07
CA VAL A 170 -2.00 2.75 -16.71
C VAL A 170 -3.14 1.77 -16.70
N SER A 171 -2.90 0.52 -16.28
CA SER A 171 -3.99 -0.44 -16.08
C SER A 171 -4.67 -0.16 -14.76
N PHE A 172 -6.00 -0.10 -14.79
CA PHE A 172 -6.83 -0.09 -13.61
C PHE A 172 -8.03 -1.01 -13.85
N ASP A 173 -7.95 -2.20 -13.28
CA ASP A 173 -8.96 -3.24 -13.43
C ASP A 173 -9.91 -3.18 -12.24
N LEU A 174 -11.21 -3.15 -12.52
CA LEU A 174 -12.23 -3.18 -11.47
C LEU A 174 -12.41 -4.62 -10.97
N SER A 175 -12.55 -4.81 -9.67
CA SER A 175 -12.78 -6.14 -9.07
C SER A 175 -14.17 -6.70 -9.35
N LEU A 176 -15.14 -5.82 -9.63
CA LEU A 176 -16.54 -6.16 -9.95
C LEU A 176 -16.88 -5.68 -11.35
N ILE A 177 -17.52 -6.54 -12.14
CA ILE A 177 -18.12 -6.16 -13.41
C ILE A 177 -19.64 -6.04 -13.21
N HIS A 178 -20.22 -4.92 -13.64
CA HIS A 178 -21.68 -4.77 -13.74
C HIS A 178 -22.13 -5.39 -15.06
N ILE A 179 -22.85 -6.51 -15.00
CA ILE A 179 -23.49 -7.06 -16.19
C ILE A 179 -24.84 -6.35 -16.33
N SER A 180 -24.90 -5.32 -17.17
CA SER A 180 -26.18 -4.82 -17.66
C SER A 180 -26.65 -5.73 -18.77
N GLU A 181 -27.72 -6.47 -18.56
CA GLU A 181 -28.40 -7.16 -19.67
C GLU A 181 -28.84 -6.13 -20.72
N PRO A 182 -28.75 -6.46 -22.02
CA PRO A 182 -29.13 -5.58 -23.11
C PRO A 182 -30.66 -5.36 -23.19
#